data_603fdf5723266f2e6bac9812384334e9
#
_entry.id   603fdf5723266f2e6bac9812384334e9
#
_cell.length_a   1.000
_cell.length_b   1.000
_cell.length_c   1.000
_cell.angle_alpha   90.00
_cell.angle_beta   90.00
_cell.angle_gamma   90.00
#
_symmetry.space_group_name_H-M   'P 1'
#
loop_
_entity.id
_entity.type
_entity.pdbx_description
1 polymer ?
#
loop_
_entity_poly.entity_id
_entity_poly.type
_entity_poly.pdbx_seq_one_letter_code
_entity_poly.pdbx_strand_id
1 'polypeptide(L)'
;MGETAWTGTPVIPHPDARDNDAEKLPWGGRREKLPMRWPFADAVEGFRSKALANKQYDPASTFVWGQMMAVGLIEMLKAIEAAFGADGHDVARAALRKVGDRIATEMIDGVEKPGDLSPAELSSLFASWINEVAYASIENPKVEGDGASFDIHYCPHEDVYGAFDCRVQRYLVEGMIEAARRHWGDGMIDVAFATTIPSGSRTCHFDMFPKGEGSDKWFEYSDRLRDRALKIVDVK
;
A
#
# COMPACT_ATOMS: atom_id res chain seq x y z
N MET A 1 -27.89 -21.07 -24.64
CA MET A 1 -26.95 -20.11 -24.07
C MET A 1 -27.40 -19.88 -22.64
N GLY A 2 -26.75 -20.57 -21.70
CA GLY A 2 -27.13 -20.46 -20.28
C GLY A 2 -26.62 -19.17 -19.68
N GLU A 3 -27.52 -18.43 -19.08
CA GLU A 3 -27.18 -17.30 -18.22
C GLU A 3 -26.34 -17.81 -17.06
N THR A 4 -25.03 -17.57 -17.11
CA THR A 4 -24.20 -17.62 -15.92
C THR A 4 -24.51 -16.36 -15.10
N ALA A 5 -25.58 -16.40 -14.33
CA ALA A 5 -25.81 -15.42 -13.30
C ALA A 5 -24.60 -15.46 -12.36
N TRP A 6 -23.80 -14.38 -12.34
CA TRP A 6 -22.79 -14.17 -11.30
C TRP A 6 -23.52 -14.18 -9.97
N THR A 7 -23.34 -15.21 -9.20
CA THR A 7 -24.05 -15.43 -7.92
C THR A 7 -23.38 -14.68 -6.78
N GLY A 8 -22.65 -13.63 -7.05
CA GLY A 8 -22.04 -12.82 -5.98
C GLY A 8 -21.31 -13.70 -4.96
N THR A 9 -20.47 -14.61 -5.45
CA THR A 9 -19.66 -15.41 -4.55
C THR A 9 -18.84 -14.41 -3.76
N PRO A 10 -19.03 -14.33 -2.44
CA PRO A 10 -18.18 -13.46 -1.65
C PRO A 10 -16.74 -13.84 -2.01
N VAL A 11 -15.89 -12.84 -2.19
CA VAL A 11 -14.44 -13.02 -2.21
C VAL A 11 -14.16 -14.11 -1.20
N ILE A 12 -13.64 -15.27 -1.64
CA ILE A 12 -13.38 -16.38 -0.74
C ILE A 12 -12.45 -15.80 0.31
N PRO A 13 -12.90 -15.59 1.55
CA PRO A 13 -12.04 -15.01 2.54
C PRO A 13 -10.86 -15.96 2.65
N HIS A 14 -9.63 -15.43 2.55
CA HIS A 14 -8.45 -16.21 2.92
C HIS A 14 -8.76 -16.90 4.24
N PRO A 15 -8.46 -18.19 4.43
CA PRO A 15 -8.83 -18.93 5.65
C PRO A 15 -8.44 -18.18 6.93
N ASP A 16 -7.33 -17.44 6.88
CA ASP A 16 -6.80 -16.64 7.98
C ASP A 16 -7.45 -15.23 8.07
N ALA A 17 -8.16 -14.76 7.05
CA ALA A 17 -8.86 -13.47 7.04
C ALA A 17 -10.21 -13.48 7.81
N ARG A 18 -10.68 -14.66 8.20
CA ARG A 18 -11.95 -14.81 8.93
C ARG A 18 -11.87 -14.33 10.39
N ASP A 19 -10.66 -14.13 10.90
CA ASP A 19 -10.42 -13.70 12.28
C ASP A 19 -10.22 -12.19 12.44
N ASN A 20 -10.50 -11.39 11.40
CA ASN A 20 -10.57 -9.93 11.51
C ASN A 20 -11.84 -9.47 12.24
N ASP A 21 -12.11 -10.06 13.39
CA ASP A 21 -12.98 -9.46 14.40
C ASP A 21 -12.34 -8.11 14.78
N ALA A 22 -13.06 -7.02 14.60
CA ALA A 22 -12.57 -5.69 14.96
C ALA A 22 -12.08 -5.62 16.43
N GLU A 23 -12.60 -6.50 17.28
CA GLU A 23 -12.18 -6.67 18.69
C GLU A 23 -10.81 -7.34 18.83
N LYS A 24 -10.36 -8.11 17.82
CA LYS A 24 -9.07 -8.80 17.86
C LYS A 24 -7.93 -8.02 17.21
N LEU A 25 -8.24 -6.89 16.55
CA LEU A 25 -7.21 -6.02 15.98
C LEU A 25 -6.40 -5.35 17.10
N PRO A 26 -5.09 -5.15 16.92
CA PRO A 26 -4.21 -4.63 17.96
C PRO A 26 -4.64 -3.26 18.49
N TRP A 27 -5.32 -2.46 17.67
CA TRP A 27 -5.87 -1.16 18.04
C TRP A 27 -7.31 -1.24 18.62
N GLY A 28 -7.87 -2.45 18.84
CA GLY A 28 -9.10 -2.65 19.61
C GLY A 28 -10.32 -1.87 19.12
N GLY A 29 -10.66 -1.90 17.86
CA GLY A 29 -11.81 -1.16 17.30
C GLY A 29 -11.64 0.36 17.25
N ARG A 30 -10.45 0.89 17.59
CA ARG A 30 -10.16 2.35 17.55
C ARG A 30 -10.10 2.93 16.15
N ARG A 31 -10.23 2.10 15.12
CA ARG A 31 -10.32 2.52 13.73
C ARG A 31 -11.43 3.56 13.53
N GLU A 32 -12.55 3.40 14.23
CA GLU A 32 -13.66 4.36 14.22
C GLU A 32 -13.28 5.71 14.86
N LYS A 33 -12.31 5.72 15.78
CA LYS A 33 -11.81 6.94 16.42
C LYS A 33 -10.80 7.70 15.55
N LEU A 34 -10.29 7.07 14.50
CA LEU A 34 -9.40 7.69 13.54
C LEU A 34 -10.05 7.65 12.14
N PRO A 35 -11.03 8.52 11.87
CA PRO A 35 -11.85 8.47 10.66
C PRO A 35 -11.06 8.97 9.45
N MET A 36 -10.08 8.19 9.01
CA MET A 36 -9.39 8.44 7.75
C MET A 36 -10.38 8.37 6.59
N ARG A 37 -10.19 9.21 5.61
CA ARG A 37 -11.08 9.34 4.46
C ARG A 37 -10.61 8.45 3.31
N TRP A 38 -11.51 8.07 2.45
CA TRP A 38 -11.15 7.53 1.15
C TRP A 38 -10.49 8.63 0.31
N PRO A 39 -9.33 8.39 -0.28
CA PRO A 39 -8.79 9.31 -1.28
C PRO A 39 -9.77 9.35 -2.48
N PHE A 40 -9.83 10.49 -3.16
CA PHE A 40 -10.81 10.69 -4.25
C PHE A 40 -12.26 10.47 -3.80
N ALA A 41 -12.64 10.93 -2.63
CA ALA A 41 -13.92 10.60 -1.97
C ALA A 41 -15.15 10.78 -2.87
N ASP A 42 -15.26 11.90 -3.61
CA ASP A 42 -16.37 12.16 -4.51
C ASP A 42 -16.42 11.16 -5.67
N ALA A 43 -15.27 10.78 -6.22
CA ALA A 43 -15.19 9.78 -7.28
C ALA A 43 -15.57 8.39 -6.77
N VAL A 44 -15.14 8.04 -5.56
CA VAL A 44 -15.50 6.78 -4.88
C VAL A 44 -17.00 6.72 -4.65
N GLU A 45 -17.61 7.79 -4.16
CA GLU A 45 -19.06 7.85 -3.97
C GLU A 45 -19.82 7.78 -5.30
N GLY A 46 -19.33 8.49 -6.32
CA GLY A 46 -19.88 8.37 -7.68
C GLY A 46 -19.79 6.95 -8.24
N PHE A 47 -18.69 6.25 -7.98
CA PHE A 47 -18.52 4.84 -8.37
C PHE A 47 -19.50 3.92 -7.62
N ARG A 48 -19.64 4.10 -6.31
CA ARG A 48 -20.58 3.32 -5.48
C ARG A 48 -22.03 3.50 -5.95
N SER A 49 -22.44 4.74 -6.15
CA SER A 49 -23.84 5.06 -6.49
C SER A 49 -24.21 4.73 -7.93
N LYS A 50 -23.28 4.78 -8.88
CA LYS A 50 -23.55 4.59 -10.30
C LYS A 50 -23.14 3.20 -10.81
N ALA A 51 -21.93 2.75 -10.47
CA ALA A 51 -21.42 1.49 -10.98
C ALA A 51 -21.81 0.31 -10.07
N LEU A 52 -21.44 0.34 -8.78
CA LEU A 52 -21.71 -0.77 -7.86
C LEU A 52 -23.23 -0.94 -7.58
N ALA A 53 -24.03 0.10 -7.69
CA ALA A 53 -25.48 -0.01 -7.59
C ALA A 53 -26.12 -0.69 -8.81
N ASN A 54 -25.43 -0.77 -9.94
CA ASN A 54 -25.91 -1.46 -11.13
C ASN A 54 -25.67 -2.97 -10.98
N LYS A 55 -26.76 -3.75 -10.92
CA LYS A 55 -26.69 -5.22 -10.78
C LYS A 55 -25.96 -5.93 -11.93
N GLN A 56 -25.79 -5.28 -13.08
CA GLN A 56 -25.07 -5.83 -14.24
C GLN A 56 -23.57 -5.51 -14.21
N TYR A 57 -23.13 -4.65 -13.29
CA TYR A 57 -21.73 -4.31 -13.15
C TYR A 57 -20.96 -5.43 -12.43
N ASP A 58 -19.93 -5.93 -13.08
CA ASP A 58 -18.99 -6.88 -12.47
C ASP A 58 -17.76 -6.12 -11.90
N PRO A 59 -17.56 -6.11 -10.57
CA PRO A 59 -16.40 -5.46 -9.95
C PRO A 59 -15.05 -6.00 -10.46
N ALA A 60 -14.99 -7.22 -11.00
CA ALA A 60 -13.78 -7.76 -11.59
C ALA A 60 -13.24 -6.89 -12.74
N SER A 61 -14.10 -6.13 -13.43
CA SER A 61 -13.67 -5.17 -14.46
C SER A 61 -12.75 -4.08 -13.90
N THR A 62 -13.02 -3.62 -12.66
CA THR A 62 -12.16 -2.66 -11.96
C THR A 62 -10.82 -3.26 -11.59
N PHE A 63 -10.81 -4.54 -11.18
CA PHE A 63 -9.58 -5.28 -10.92
C PHE A 63 -8.72 -5.38 -12.19
N VAL A 64 -9.31 -5.78 -13.32
CA VAL A 64 -8.60 -5.86 -14.61
C VAL A 64 -8.03 -4.49 -15.01
N TRP A 65 -8.83 -3.42 -14.84
CA TRP A 65 -8.36 -2.06 -15.09
C TRP A 65 -7.18 -1.69 -14.19
N GLY A 66 -7.25 -2.02 -12.90
CA GLY A 66 -6.17 -1.81 -11.94
C GLY A 66 -4.89 -2.53 -12.35
N GLN A 67 -4.99 -3.80 -12.81
CA GLN A 67 -3.84 -4.57 -13.31
C GLN A 67 -3.24 -3.93 -14.57
N MET A 68 -4.06 -3.49 -15.52
CA MET A 68 -3.56 -2.79 -16.71
C MET A 68 -2.78 -1.53 -16.35
N MET A 69 -3.28 -0.75 -15.38
CA MET A 69 -2.58 0.45 -14.91
C MET A 69 -1.27 0.10 -14.19
N ALA A 70 -1.27 -0.93 -13.36
CA ALA A 70 -0.08 -1.38 -12.64
C ALA A 70 1.02 -1.85 -13.60
N VAL A 71 0.67 -2.68 -14.57
CA VAL A 71 1.60 -3.15 -15.62
C VAL A 71 2.09 -1.98 -16.48
N GLY A 72 1.18 -1.11 -16.92
CA GLY A 72 1.53 0.07 -17.70
C GLY A 72 2.51 1.00 -16.98
N LEU A 73 2.32 1.20 -15.68
CA LEU A 73 3.18 2.03 -14.86
C LEU A 73 4.59 1.44 -14.71
N ILE A 74 4.71 0.12 -14.49
CA ILE A 74 6.02 -0.52 -14.38
C ILE A 74 6.77 -0.54 -15.74
N GLU A 75 6.07 -0.75 -16.85
CA GLU A 75 6.70 -0.71 -18.17
C GLU A 75 7.13 0.72 -18.56
N MET A 76 6.35 1.74 -18.18
CA MET A 76 6.76 3.14 -18.32
C MET A 76 8.01 3.45 -17.49
N LEU A 77 8.07 3.00 -16.24
CA LEU A 77 9.25 3.18 -15.39
C LEU A 77 10.48 2.53 -16.01
N LYS A 78 10.39 1.28 -16.46
CA LYS A 78 11.47 0.56 -17.14
C LYS A 78 11.94 1.30 -18.42
N ALA A 79 11.01 1.82 -19.20
CA ALA A 79 11.32 2.57 -20.41
C ALA A 79 12.04 3.90 -20.10
N ILE A 80 11.60 4.62 -19.08
CA ILE A 80 12.23 5.86 -18.61
C ILE A 80 13.65 5.56 -18.10
N GLU A 81 13.81 4.53 -17.27
CA GLU A 81 15.12 4.07 -16.77
C GLU A 81 16.07 3.72 -17.92
N ALA A 82 15.56 3.00 -18.91
CA ALA A 82 16.36 2.61 -20.08
C ALA A 82 16.78 3.80 -21.00
N ALA A 83 15.91 4.80 -21.12
CA ALA A 83 16.15 5.95 -22.00
C ALA A 83 17.01 7.05 -21.33
N PHE A 84 16.86 7.28 -20.04
CA PHE A 84 17.41 8.44 -19.35
C PHE A 84 18.27 8.08 -18.12
N GLY A 85 18.47 6.79 -17.83
CA GLY A 85 19.31 6.34 -16.71
C GLY A 85 18.84 6.89 -15.35
N ALA A 86 19.82 7.36 -14.57
CA ALA A 86 19.59 7.84 -13.20
C ALA A 86 18.62 9.04 -13.14
N ASP A 87 18.81 9.99 -14.02
CA ASP A 87 17.97 11.21 -14.04
C ASP A 87 16.50 10.87 -14.32
N GLY A 88 16.25 9.98 -15.27
CA GLY A 88 14.91 9.50 -15.57
C GLY A 88 14.27 8.75 -14.41
N HIS A 89 15.03 7.86 -13.78
CA HIS A 89 14.59 7.15 -12.60
C HIS A 89 14.18 8.11 -11.46
N ASP A 90 15.04 9.10 -11.15
CA ASP A 90 14.80 10.05 -10.06
C ASP A 90 13.58 10.92 -10.31
N VAL A 91 13.37 11.34 -11.55
CA VAL A 91 12.13 12.05 -11.97
C VAL A 91 10.89 11.17 -11.78
N ALA A 92 10.94 9.92 -12.22
CA ALA A 92 9.83 8.98 -12.07
C ALA A 92 9.53 8.67 -10.58
N ARG A 93 10.57 8.41 -9.77
CA ARG A 93 10.43 8.22 -8.32
C ARG A 93 9.79 9.45 -7.65
N ALA A 94 10.24 10.66 -7.98
CA ALA A 94 9.68 11.89 -7.44
C ALA A 94 8.20 12.07 -7.82
N ALA A 95 7.82 11.71 -9.05
CA ALA A 95 6.43 11.74 -9.49
C ALA A 95 5.55 10.76 -8.70
N LEU A 96 6.02 9.53 -8.50
CA LEU A 96 5.32 8.52 -7.69
C LEU A 96 5.17 8.95 -6.23
N ARG A 97 6.23 9.49 -5.62
CA ARG A 97 6.18 10.06 -4.26
C ARG A 97 5.13 11.17 -4.14
N LYS A 98 5.07 12.06 -5.12
CA LYS A 98 4.05 13.13 -5.15
C LYS A 98 2.63 12.58 -5.18
N VAL A 99 2.39 11.49 -5.92
CA VAL A 99 1.08 10.82 -5.93
C VAL A 99 0.78 10.20 -4.56
N GLY A 100 1.73 9.50 -3.96
CA GLY A 100 1.57 8.92 -2.62
C GLY A 100 1.32 9.98 -1.55
N ASP A 101 2.06 11.08 -1.58
CA ASP A 101 1.88 12.22 -0.70
C ASP A 101 0.46 12.79 -0.78
N ARG A 102 -0.03 13.00 -2.00
CA ARG A 102 -1.39 13.49 -2.22
C ARG A 102 -2.44 12.53 -1.68
N ILE A 103 -2.32 11.23 -1.98
CA ILE A 103 -3.27 10.21 -1.52
C ILE A 103 -3.32 10.20 0.01
N ALA A 104 -2.16 10.12 0.68
CA ALA A 104 -2.13 10.10 2.13
C ALA A 104 -2.64 11.40 2.75
N THR A 105 -2.31 12.56 2.17
CA THR A 105 -2.84 13.85 2.63
C THR A 105 -4.37 13.88 2.55
N GLU A 106 -4.97 13.43 1.44
CA GLU A 106 -6.44 13.33 1.32
C GLU A 106 -7.04 12.36 2.36
N MET A 107 -6.33 11.29 2.74
CA MET A 107 -6.78 10.32 3.73
C MET A 107 -6.78 10.86 5.16
N ILE A 108 -5.77 11.66 5.52
CA ILE A 108 -5.51 12.08 6.90
C ILE A 108 -5.84 13.56 7.18
N ASP A 109 -6.24 14.32 6.17
CA ASP A 109 -6.58 15.73 6.33
C ASP A 109 -7.71 15.92 7.35
N GLY A 110 -7.44 16.75 8.36
CA GLY A 110 -8.35 16.99 9.47
C GLY A 110 -8.48 15.81 10.47
N VAL A 111 -7.65 14.78 10.36
CA VAL A 111 -7.62 13.66 11.31
C VAL A 111 -6.60 13.96 12.41
N GLU A 112 -7.08 14.31 13.60
CA GLU A 112 -6.22 14.52 14.76
C GLU A 112 -5.67 13.17 15.28
N LYS A 113 -4.41 13.19 15.73
CA LYS A 113 -3.83 12.03 16.39
C LYS A 113 -4.53 11.81 17.73
N PRO A 114 -5.16 10.63 17.96
CA PRO A 114 -5.69 10.30 19.26
C PRO A 114 -4.57 10.25 20.31
N GLY A 115 -4.77 10.93 21.45
CA GLY A 115 -3.75 11.03 22.48
C GLY A 115 -3.44 9.71 23.19
N ASP A 116 -4.29 8.71 23.01
CA ASP A 116 -4.19 7.38 23.61
C ASP A 116 -3.56 6.31 22.69
N LEU A 117 -3.17 6.67 21.45
CA LEU A 117 -2.45 5.77 20.55
C LEU A 117 -0.93 5.95 20.68
N SER A 118 -0.24 4.84 20.90
CA SER A 118 1.22 4.79 20.76
C SER A 118 1.64 5.03 19.30
N PRO A 119 2.89 5.43 19.04
CA PRO A 119 3.41 5.52 17.68
C PRO A 119 3.29 4.21 16.89
N ALA A 120 3.47 3.06 17.55
CA ALA A 120 3.34 1.73 16.94
C ALA A 120 1.89 1.45 16.51
N GLU A 121 0.92 1.72 17.38
CA GLU A 121 -0.51 1.56 17.08
C GLU A 121 -0.95 2.48 15.94
N LEU A 122 -0.52 3.77 15.97
CA LEU A 122 -0.84 4.73 14.92
C LEU A 122 -0.28 4.29 13.57
N SER A 123 0.97 3.85 13.55
CA SER A 123 1.63 3.40 12.31
C SER A 123 1.00 2.12 11.77
N SER A 124 0.66 1.17 12.64
CA SER A 124 -0.05 -0.05 12.27
C SER A 124 -1.42 0.25 11.67
N LEU A 125 -2.18 1.14 12.30
CA LEU A 125 -3.49 1.57 11.82
C LEU A 125 -3.39 2.29 10.47
N PHE A 126 -2.41 3.18 10.30
CA PHE A 126 -2.17 3.87 9.03
C PHE A 126 -1.76 2.90 7.92
N ALA A 127 -0.87 1.95 8.20
CA ALA A 127 -0.48 0.91 7.24
C ALA A 127 -1.69 0.06 6.81
N SER A 128 -2.55 -0.34 7.74
CA SER A 128 -3.76 -1.10 7.44
C SER A 128 -4.72 -0.32 6.53
N TRP A 129 -4.90 0.97 6.76
CA TRP A 129 -5.68 1.82 5.87
C TRP A 129 -5.09 1.92 4.47
N ILE A 130 -3.77 2.10 4.36
CA ILE A 130 -3.08 2.14 3.05
C ILE A 130 -3.31 0.82 2.31
N ASN A 131 -3.11 -0.30 2.98
CA ASN A 131 -3.23 -1.62 2.36
C ASN A 131 -4.67 -1.91 1.91
N GLU A 132 -5.66 -1.54 2.71
CA GLU A 132 -7.07 -1.74 2.36
C GLU A 132 -7.52 -0.83 1.21
N VAL A 133 -7.15 0.46 1.28
CA VAL A 133 -7.73 1.49 0.42
C VAL A 133 -6.95 1.66 -0.88
N ALA A 134 -5.61 1.65 -0.80
CA ALA A 134 -4.78 1.94 -1.95
C ALA A 134 -4.32 0.68 -2.69
N TYR A 135 -4.20 -0.44 -1.99
CA TYR A 135 -3.63 -1.67 -2.57
C TYR A 135 -4.59 -2.85 -2.58
N ALA A 136 -5.76 -2.75 -1.96
CA ALA A 136 -6.71 -3.86 -1.81
C ALA A 136 -6.04 -5.15 -1.27
N SER A 137 -5.01 -4.98 -0.44
CA SER A 137 -4.27 -6.08 0.17
C SER A 137 -4.98 -6.57 1.43
N ILE A 138 -4.77 -7.84 1.76
CA ILE A 138 -5.25 -8.43 3.01
C ILE A 138 -4.06 -8.60 3.94
N GLU A 139 -4.12 -7.99 5.12
CA GLU A 139 -3.05 -8.05 6.10
C GLU A 139 -3.52 -8.59 7.46
N ASN A 140 -2.55 -9.06 8.24
CA ASN A 140 -2.73 -9.47 9.63
C ASN A 140 -1.78 -8.65 10.53
N PRO A 141 -2.25 -7.50 11.07
CA PRO A 141 -1.41 -6.61 11.85
C PRO A 141 -1.23 -7.10 13.30
N LYS A 142 -0.06 -6.83 13.87
CA LYS A 142 0.28 -7.08 15.26
C LYS A 142 0.99 -5.85 15.83
N VAL A 143 0.72 -5.55 17.09
CA VAL A 143 1.44 -4.51 17.85
C VAL A 143 2.01 -5.14 19.11
N GLU A 144 3.31 -5.00 19.31
CA GLU A 144 4.02 -5.56 20.45
C GLU A 144 5.03 -4.53 20.99
N GLY A 145 4.81 -4.06 22.21
CA GLY A 145 5.65 -3.03 22.82
C GLY A 145 5.70 -1.76 21.97
N ASP A 146 6.90 -1.32 21.62
CA ASP A 146 7.14 -0.10 20.82
C ASP A 146 7.13 -0.38 19.31
N GLY A 147 6.95 -1.63 18.90
CA GLY A 147 6.97 -2.08 17.51
C GLY A 147 5.61 -2.58 17.05
N ALA A 148 5.52 -2.76 15.76
CA ALA A 148 4.40 -3.42 15.12
C ALA A 148 4.91 -4.26 13.94
N SER A 149 4.09 -5.20 13.49
CA SER A 149 4.37 -5.96 12.27
C SER A 149 3.07 -6.27 11.55
N PHE A 150 3.16 -6.60 10.28
CA PHE A 150 2.05 -7.16 9.54
C PHE A 150 2.53 -8.09 8.44
N ASP A 151 1.68 -9.06 8.11
CA ASP A 151 1.84 -9.94 6.98
C ASP A 151 0.76 -9.62 5.95
N ILE A 152 1.16 -9.36 4.71
CA ILE A 152 0.23 -9.29 3.58
C ILE A 152 0.07 -10.71 3.05
N HIS A 153 -1.16 -11.24 3.12
CA HIS A 153 -1.50 -12.59 2.66
C HIS A 153 -2.02 -12.64 1.23
N TYR A 154 -2.45 -11.51 0.70
CA TYR A 154 -2.90 -11.35 -0.68
C TYR A 154 -2.41 -10.01 -1.23
N CYS A 155 -1.75 -10.07 -2.38
CA CYS A 155 -1.35 -8.89 -3.14
C CYS A 155 -2.06 -8.93 -4.50
N PRO A 156 -2.83 -7.90 -4.88
CA PRO A 156 -3.53 -7.89 -6.16
C PRO A 156 -2.60 -7.95 -7.38
N HIS A 157 -1.30 -7.73 -7.16
CA HIS A 157 -0.29 -7.72 -8.23
C HIS A 157 0.63 -8.93 -8.20
N GLU A 158 0.35 -9.96 -7.39
CA GLU A 158 1.23 -11.13 -7.22
C GLU A 158 1.47 -11.90 -8.52
N ASP A 159 0.48 -11.96 -9.40
CA ASP A 159 0.57 -12.66 -10.68
C ASP A 159 1.29 -11.88 -11.79
N VAL A 160 1.46 -10.56 -11.62
CA VAL A 160 1.99 -9.68 -12.68
C VAL A 160 3.30 -9.00 -12.32
N TYR A 161 3.64 -8.88 -11.03
CA TYR A 161 4.86 -8.24 -10.57
C TYR A 161 5.94 -9.26 -10.20
N GLY A 162 7.13 -9.08 -10.75
CA GLY A 162 8.33 -9.69 -10.15
C GLY A 162 8.72 -8.96 -8.86
N ALA A 163 9.57 -9.61 -8.05
CA ALA A 163 10.02 -9.06 -6.76
C ALA A 163 10.59 -7.63 -6.87
N PHE A 164 11.23 -7.34 -7.99
CA PHE A 164 11.82 -6.04 -8.25
C PHE A 164 10.78 -4.98 -8.70
N ASP A 165 9.68 -5.40 -9.30
CA ASP A 165 8.64 -4.50 -9.82
C ASP A 165 7.88 -3.79 -8.69
N CYS A 166 7.85 -4.37 -7.48
CA CYS A 166 7.28 -3.73 -6.29
C CYS A 166 7.87 -2.35 -5.97
N ARG A 167 9.01 -1.94 -6.59
CA ARG A 167 9.59 -0.60 -6.38
C ARG A 167 8.64 0.54 -6.71
N VAL A 168 7.73 0.35 -7.67
CA VAL A 168 6.69 1.33 -8.00
C VAL A 168 5.83 1.66 -6.79
N GLN A 169 5.31 0.64 -6.11
CA GLN A 169 4.48 0.81 -4.91
C GLN A 169 5.28 1.40 -3.75
N ARG A 170 6.56 1.03 -3.64
CA ARG A 170 7.42 1.57 -2.58
C ARG A 170 7.64 3.06 -2.70
N TYR A 171 7.81 3.57 -3.93
CA TYR A 171 7.96 5.00 -4.15
C TYR A 171 6.65 5.77 -3.86
N LEU A 172 5.49 5.17 -4.12
CA LEU A 172 4.20 5.72 -3.66
C LEU A 172 4.15 5.78 -2.12
N VAL A 173 4.52 4.68 -1.44
CA VAL A 173 4.52 4.62 0.02
C VAL A 173 5.52 5.59 0.65
N GLU A 174 6.66 5.89 0.02
CA GLU A 174 7.55 6.96 0.49
C GLU A 174 6.81 8.29 0.67
N GLY A 175 6.04 8.69 -0.33
CA GLY A 175 5.23 9.90 -0.25
C GLY A 175 4.15 9.82 0.84
N MET A 176 3.54 8.65 1.01
CA MET A 176 2.55 8.44 2.08
C MET A 176 3.17 8.56 3.47
N ILE A 177 4.35 7.97 3.69
CA ILE A 177 5.09 8.08 4.95
C ILE A 177 5.46 9.54 5.23
N GLU A 178 5.94 10.28 4.24
CA GLU A 178 6.27 11.70 4.37
C GLU A 178 5.06 12.55 4.76
N ALA A 179 3.91 12.30 4.12
CA ALA A 179 2.66 12.98 4.48
C ALA A 179 2.25 12.71 5.93
N ALA A 180 2.30 11.45 6.35
CA ALA A 180 1.97 11.07 7.72
C ALA A 180 2.93 11.69 8.74
N ARG A 181 4.23 11.72 8.46
CA ARG A 181 5.24 12.38 9.31
C ARG A 181 5.01 13.88 9.43
N ARG A 182 4.65 14.56 8.34
CA ARG A 182 4.30 15.98 8.38
C ARG A 182 3.06 16.25 9.22
N HIS A 183 2.09 15.37 9.17
CA HIS A 183 0.80 15.55 9.83
C HIS A 183 0.84 15.18 11.32
N TRP A 184 1.45 14.06 11.66
CA TRP A 184 1.47 13.50 13.02
C TRP A 184 2.82 13.65 13.73
N GLY A 185 3.83 14.18 13.04
CA GLY A 185 5.19 14.36 13.57
C GLY A 185 6.12 13.16 13.33
N ASP A 186 7.39 13.36 13.64
CA ASP A 186 8.44 12.35 13.45
C ASP A 186 8.35 11.13 14.41
N GLY A 187 7.36 11.13 15.31
CA GLY A 187 7.05 9.97 16.15
C GLY A 187 6.47 8.77 15.41
N MET A 188 6.29 8.88 14.09
CA MET A 188 6.02 7.72 13.24
C MET A 188 7.24 6.80 13.20
N ILE A 189 6.98 5.50 13.32
CA ILE A 189 8.01 4.49 13.30
C ILE A 189 8.56 4.24 11.89
N ASP A 190 9.73 3.66 11.83
CA ASP A 190 10.37 3.21 10.61
C ASP A 190 9.85 1.83 10.19
N VAL A 191 9.93 1.52 8.91
CA VAL A 191 9.41 0.27 8.33
C VAL A 191 10.50 -0.45 7.54
N ALA A 192 10.71 -1.71 7.88
CA ALA A 192 11.51 -2.62 7.08
C ALA A 192 10.64 -3.79 6.59
N PHE A 193 11.07 -4.47 5.55
CA PHE A 193 10.43 -5.72 5.16
C PHE A 193 11.45 -6.82 4.98
N ALA A 194 11.07 -8.02 5.39
CA ALA A 194 11.93 -9.19 5.37
C ALA A 194 11.67 -10.07 4.14
N THR A 195 10.40 -10.21 3.74
CA THR A 195 9.97 -11.10 2.65
C THR A 195 8.93 -10.43 1.75
N THR A 196 8.79 -10.94 0.52
CA THR A 196 7.73 -10.51 -0.39
C THR A 196 7.15 -11.68 -1.17
N ILE A 197 5.84 -11.67 -1.42
CA ILE A 197 5.15 -12.67 -2.25
C ILE A 197 5.79 -12.78 -3.64
N PRO A 198 6.05 -11.68 -4.37
CA PRO A 198 6.72 -11.78 -5.67
C PRO A 198 8.14 -12.34 -5.63
N SER A 199 8.77 -12.46 -4.47
CA SER A 199 10.07 -13.16 -4.31
C SER A 199 9.93 -14.66 -4.01
N GLY A 200 8.71 -15.18 -4.04
CA GLY A 200 8.40 -16.58 -3.76
C GLY A 200 8.09 -16.87 -2.29
N SER A 201 7.98 -15.86 -1.45
CA SER A 201 7.55 -16.02 -0.07
C SER A 201 6.03 -16.18 0.03
N ARG A 202 5.57 -16.86 1.07
CA ARG A 202 4.14 -17.06 1.32
C ARG A 202 3.40 -15.76 1.64
N THR A 203 4.10 -14.83 2.28
CA THR A 203 3.58 -13.52 2.66
C THR A 203 4.61 -12.42 2.36
N CYS A 204 4.14 -11.18 2.23
CA CYS A 204 5.00 -10.01 2.42
C CYS A 204 5.02 -9.69 3.90
N HIS A 205 6.18 -9.79 4.55
CA HIS A 205 6.34 -9.49 5.97
C HIS A 205 7.01 -8.15 6.17
N PHE A 206 6.40 -7.32 7.03
CA PHE A 206 6.88 -5.98 7.36
C PHE A 206 7.04 -5.85 8.87
N ASP A 207 8.20 -5.32 9.27
CA ASP A 207 8.51 -4.95 10.64
C ASP A 207 8.49 -3.42 10.77
N MET A 208 7.79 -2.93 11.77
CA MET A 208 7.75 -1.53 12.15
C MET A 208 8.37 -1.37 13.53
N PHE A 209 9.31 -0.48 13.67
CA PHE A 209 10.08 -0.27 14.90
C PHE A 209 10.38 1.22 15.11
N PRO A 210 10.70 1.64 16.36
CA PRO A 210 11.06 3.02 16.63
C PRO A 210 12.16 3.52 15.71
N LYS A 211 11.97 4.69 15.13
CA LYS A 211 12.97 5.29 14.24
C LYS A 211 14.21 5.67 15.05
N GLY A 212 15.35 5.07 14.73
CA GLY A 212 16.65 5.44 15.29
C GLY A 212 17.17 6.76 14.70
N GLU A 213 18.09 7.42 15.41
CA GLU A 213 18.76 8.61 14.89
C GLU A 213 19.50 8.29 13.58
N GLY A 214 19.20 9.05 12.52
CA GLY A 214 19.83 8.89 11.21
C GLY A 214 19.39 7.65 10.43
N SER A 215 18.49 6.83 10.95
CA SER A 215 17.94 5.66 10.27
C SER A 215 16.65 6.01 9.53
N ASP A 216 16.53 5.53 8.31
CA ASP A 216 15.28 5.51 7.55
C ASP A 216 15.29 4.29 6.63
N LYS A 217 14.87 3.15 7.19
CA LYS A 217 14.98 1.84 6.52
C LYS A 217 14.20 1.76 5.23
N TRP A 218 13.05 2.41 5.18
CA TRP A 218 12.26 2.45 3.96
C TRP A 218 12.99 3.18 2.82
N PHE A 219 13.54 4.37 3.10
CA PHE A 219 14.28 5.16 2.12
C PHE A 219 15.61 4.50 1.75
N GLU A 220 16.37 3.99 2.72
CA GLU A 220 17.60 3.21 2.47
C GLU A 220 17.35 2.02 1.53
N TYR A 221 16.23 1.34 1.70
CA TYR A 221 15.87 0.23 0.85
C TYR A 221 15.48 0.69 -0.56
N SER A 222 14.73 1.78 -0.66
CA SER A 222 14.37 2.38 -1.95
C SER A 222 15.59 2.81 -2.75
N ASP A 223 16.61 3.35 -2.08
CA ASP A 223 17.87 3.70 -2.72
C ASP A 223 18.62 2.47 -3.25
N ARG A 224 18.61 1.37 -2.50
CA ARG A 224 19.18 0.08 -3.00
C ARG A 224 18.43 -0.45 -4.22
N LEU A 225 17.10 -0.26 -4.28
CA LEU A 225 16.31 -0.64 -5.46
C LEU A 225 16.64 0.24 -6.65
N ARG A 226 16.85 1.55 -6.44
CA ARG A 226 17.32 2.48 -7.47
C ARG A 226 18.64 2.02 -8.05
N ASP A 227 19.65 1.77 -7.20
CA ASP A 227 20.97 1.32 -7.65
C ASP A 227 20.91 0.01 -8.42
N ARG A 228 20.00 -0.89 -8.02
CA ARG A 228 19.79 -2.15 -8.76
C ARG A 228 19.13 -1.89 -10.12
N ALA A 229 18.16 -0.98 -10.21
CA ALA A 229 17.52 -0.63 -11.47
C ALA A 229 18.53 -0.12 -12.49
N LEU A 230 19.39 0.79 -12.07
CA LEU A 230 20.41 1.39 -12.93
C LEU A 230 21.44 0.36 -13.42
N LYS A 231 21.85 -0.57 -12.56
CA LYS A 231 22.74 -1.68 -12.98
C LYS A 231 22.13 -2.59 -14.04
N ILE A 232 20.81 -2.80 -14.00
CA ILE A 232 20.12 -3.62 -15.02
C ILE A 232 20.09 -2.91 -16.37
N VAL A 233 20.00 -1.59 -16.37
CA VAL A 233 20.02 -0.77 -17.59
C VAL A 233 21.42 -0.74 -18.20
N ASP A 234 22.46 -0.58 -17.41
CA ASP A 234 23.85 -0.48 -17.86
C ASP A 234 24.39 -1.79 -18.49
N VAL A 235 23.74 -2.92 -18.24
CA VAL A 235 24.14 -4.25 -18.77
C VAL A 235 23.55 -4.52 -20.17
N LYS A 236 22.64 -3.68 -20.66
CA LYS A 236 22.02 -3.80 -22.00
C LYS A 236 22.71 -2.91 -23.01
#